data_3848507eb24a394c81498b0cf3719446
#
_entry.id   3848507eb24a394c81498b0cf3719446
#
_cell.length_a   1.000
_cell.length_b   1.000
_cell.length_c   1.000
_cell.angle_alpha   90.00
_cell.angle_beta   90.00
_cell.angle_gamma   90.00
#
_symmetry.space_group_name_H-M   'P 1'
#
loop_
_entity.id
_entity.type
_entity.pdbx_description
1 polymer ?
#
loop_
_entity_poly.entity_id
_entity_poly.type
_entity_poly.pdbx_seq_one_letter_code
_entity_poly.pdbx_strand_id
1 'polypeptide(L)'
;MDSKNYTQVLIDGKIYTLGGSEDEAYLQKAASYVNDKNMQMRKLPGFSKQSADYQTVMIQLNIADDYFKALEWAEGMERQKNDLEKETYSLKHELVSTQMKLEAVLKDLEERQRE
;
A
#
# COMPACT_ATOMS: atom_id res chain seq x y z
N MET A 1 11.30 22.79 -26.82
CA MET A 1 11.47 23.58 -25.62
C MET A 1 11.09 22.80 -24.43
N ASP A 2 12.03 22.64 -23.57
CA ASP A 2 11.82 21.86 -22.36
C ASP A 2 10.85 22.57 -21.44
N SER A 3 9.65 22.06 -21.37
CA SER A 3 8.73 22.47 -20.33
C SER A 3 9.16 21.83 -19.00
N LYS A 4 10.27 22.33 -18.46
CA LYS A 4 10.62 21.94 -17.10
C LYS A 4 9.62 22.61 -16.17
N ASN A 5 8.81 21.80 -15.54
CA ASN A 5 7.95 22.27 -14.49
C ASN A 5 8.79 22.40 -13.21
N TYR A 6 8.72 23.58 -12.61
CA TYR A 6 9.36 23.85 -11.34
C TYR A 6 8.27 23.96 -10.28
N THR A 7 8.45 23.24 -9.20
CA THR A 7 7.53 23.26 -8.07
C THR A 7 8.27 23.72 -6.84
N GLN A 8 7.70 24.68 -6.13
CA GLN A 8 8.23 25.12 -4.85
C GLN A 8 7.60 24.28 -3.75
N VAL A 9 8.43 23.73 -2.88
CA VAL A 9 8.01 22.95 -1.72
C VAL A 9 8.62 23.55 -0.46
N LEU A 10 7.86 23.50 0.62
CA LEU A 10 8.33 23.91 1.94
C LEU A 10 8.77 22.66 2.70
N ILE A 11 10.05 22.58 3.03
CA ILE A 11 10.59 21.47 3.82
C ILE A 11 11.39 22.06 4.98
N ASP A 12 10.97 21.71 6.18
CA ASP A 12 11.62 22.14 7.43
C ASP A 12 11.80 23.67 7.50
N GLY A 13 10.77 24.39 7.11
CA GLY A 13 10.77 25.84 7.15
C GLY A 13 11.52 26.55 6.02
N LYS A 14 12.07 25.80 5.07
CA LYS A 14 12.80 26.32 3.93
C LYS A 14 12.09 26.03 2.63
N ILE A 15 12.10 26.97 1.70
CA ILE A 15 11.49 26.81 0.39
C ILE A 15 12.54 26.29 -0.59
N TYR A 16 12.22 25.20 -1.25
CA TYR A 16 13.07 24.61 -2.31
C TYR A 16 12.31 24.64 -3.62
N THR A 17 13.00 25.01 -4.69
CA THR A 17 12.46 24.94 -6.03
C THR A 17 12.97 23.67 -6.68
N LEU A 18 12.07 22.74 -6.96
CA LEU A 18 12.40 21.44 -7.53
C LEU A 18 11.99 21.43 -8.99
N GLY A 19 12.92 21.00 -9.86
CA GLY A 19 12.66 20.76 -11.27
C GLY A 19 12.51 19.28 -11.53
N GLY A 20 11.67 18.93 -12.50
CA GLY A 20 11.51 17.55 -12.89
C GLY A 20 10.19 17.28 -13.60
N SER A 21 9.96 16.03 -13.93
CA SER A 21 8.76 15.56 -14.61
C SER A 21 7.64 15.16 -13.65
N GLU A 22 7.91 15.22 -12.34
CA GLU A 22 6.92 14.82 -11.35
C GLU A 22 5.80 15.84 -11.22
N ASP A 23 4.61 15.34 -10.96
CA ASP A 23 3.43 16.18 -10.76
C ASP A 23 3.57 17.04 -9.49
N GLU A 24 3.11 18.28 -9.57
CA GLU A 24 3.15 19.23 -8.44
C GLU A 24 2.43 18.66 -7.20
N ALA A 25 1.25 18.07 -7.39
CA ALA A 25 0.50 17.48 -6.28
C ALA A 25 1.27 16.36 -5.59
N TYR A 26 1.97 15.55 -6.38
CA TYR A 26 2.82 14.48 -5.86
C TYR A 26 3.98 15.04 -5.04
N LEU A 27 4.67 16.06 -5.56
CA LEU A 27 5.79 16.67 -4.85
C LEU A 27 5.36 17.33 -3.55
N GLN A 28 4.18 17.97 -3.53
CA GLN A 28 3.63 18.54 -2.30
C GLN A 28 3.29 17.44 -1.28
N LYS A 29 2.76 16.33 -1.74
CA LYS A 29 2.48 15.17 -0.90
C LYS A 29 3.75 14.60 -0.28
N ALA A 30 4.79 14.45 -1.09
CA ALA A 30 6.10 13.97 -0.62
C ALA A 30 6.70 14.92 0.40
N ALA A 31 6.65 16.24 0.13
CA ALA A 31 7.15 17.24 1.07
C ALA A 31 6.38 17.22 2.39
N SER A 32 5.07 17.05 2.32
CA SER A 32 4.22 16.93 3.52
C SER A 32 4.63 15.72 4.37
N TYR A 33 4.91 14.59 3.75
CA TYR A 33 5.37 13.38 4.44
C TYR A 33 6.70 13.65 5.17
N VAL A 34 7.65 14.30 4.49
CA VAL A 34 8.95 14.65 5.08
C VAL A 34 8.76 15.58 6.26
N ASN A 35 7.89 16.60 6.13
CA ASN A 35 7.61 17.53 7.22
C ASN A 35 7.00 16.85 8.45
N ASP A 36 6.05 15.93 8.22
CA ASP A 36 5.44 15.15 9.29
C ASP A 36 6.49 14.31 10.00
N LYS A 37 7.39 13.68 9.24
CA LYS A 37 8.49 12.90 9.79
C LYS A 37 9.42 13.77 10.65
N ASN A 38 9.77 14.95 10.17
CA ASN A 38 10.58 15.92 10.93
C ASN A 38 9.92 16.26 12.26
N MET A 39 8.62 16.53 12.23
CA MET A 39 7.86 16.86 13.46
C MET A 39 7.83 15.68 14.43
N GLN A 40 7.60 14.47 13.95
CA GLN A 40 7.59 13.26 14.78
C GLN A 40 8.94 13.02 15.44
N MET A 41 10.02 13.15 14.69
CA MET A 41 11.38 12.90 15.19
C MET A 41 11.78 13.94 16.24
N ARG A 42 11.39 15.20 16.05
CA ARG A 42 11.71 16.27 17.01
C ARG A 42 11.04 16.07 18.37
N LYS A 43 9.94 15.32 18.41
CA LYS A 43 9.27 15.00 19.68
C LYS A 43 9.99 13.93 20.49
N LEU A 44 10.95 13.23 19.88
CA LEU A 44 11.70 12.20 20.59
C LEU A 44 12.68 12.83 21.58
N PRO A 45 12.76 12.29 22.80
CA PRO A 45 13.65 12.85 23.82
C PRO A 45 15.11 12.85 23.35
N GLY A 46 15.76 14.02 23.48
CA GLY A 46 17.17 14.16 23.14
C GLY A 46 17.48 14.30 21.65
N PHE A 47 16.51 14.17 20.77
CA PHE A 47 16.75 14.28 19.32
C PHE A 47 17.26 15.68 18.95
N SER A 48 16.62 16.74 19.47
CA SER A 48 16.98 18.13 19.17
C SER A 48 18.35 18.52 19.71
N LYS A 49 18.91 17.74 20.63
CA LYS A 49 20.25 17.97 21.19
C LYS A 49 21.37 17.39 20.34
N GLN A 50 21.01 16.56 19.37
CA GLN A 50 21.98 15.96 18.47
C GLN A 50 22.44 16.96 17.40
N SER A 51 23.59 16.67 16.77
CA SER A 51 24.08 17.49 15.67
C SER A 51 23.08 17.52 14.51
N ALA A 52 23.16 18.57 13.69
CA ALA A 52 22.29 18.70 12.52
C ALA A 52 22.48 17.52 11.56
N ASP A 53 23.71 17.07 11.36
CA ASP A 53 24.02 15.92 10.51
C ASP A 53 23.38 14.64 11.04
N TYR A 54 23.48 14.41 12.34
CA TYR A 54 22.86 13.25 12.97
C TYR A 54 21.34 13.28 12.79
N GLN A 55 20.73 14.42 13.05
CA GLN A 55 19.28 14.58 12.88
C GLN A 55 18.85 14.25 11.45
N THR A 56 19.57 14.79 10.46
CA THR A 56 19.29 14.56 9.05
C THR A 56 19.38 13.07 8.70
N VAL A 57 20.45 12.40 9.11
CA VAL A 57 20.64 10.98 8.85
C VAL A 57 19.55 10.14 9.50
N MET A 58 19.20 10.44 10.73
CA MET A 58 18.15 9.69 11.44
C MET A 58 16.78 9.86 10.80
N ILE A 59 16.47 11.05 10.30
CA ILE A 59 15.23 11.30 9.56
C ILE A 59 15.21 10.49 8.26
N GLN A 60 16.32 10.51 7.52
CA GLN A 60 16.44 9.75 6.27
C GLN A 60 16.27 8.25 6.50
N LEU A 61 16.93 7.72 7.52
CA LEU A 61 16.83 6.30 7.87
C LEU A 61 15.40 5.93 8.29
N ASN A 62 14.74 6.82 9.02
CA ASN A 62 13.37 6.56 9.44
C ASN A 62 12.40 6.55 8.27
N ILE A 63 12.59 7.44 7.30
CA ILE A 63 11.80 7.45 6.06
C ILE A 63 12.04 6.16 5.27
N ALA A 64 13.29 5.72 5.16
CA ALA A 64 13.62 4.46 4.50
C ALA A 64 12.99 3.26 5.21
N ASP A 65 12.98 3.28 6.54
CA ASP A 65 12.34 2.23 7.35
C ASP A 65 10.84 2.17 7.05
N ASP A 66 10.17 3.32 6.97
CA ASP A 66 8.75 3.37 6.60
C ASP A 66 8.50 2.76 5.22
N TYR A 67 9.39 3.03 4.28
CA TYR A 67 9.29 2.47 2.93
C TYR A 67 9.39 0.95 2.95
N PHE A 68 10.40 0.40 3.64
CA PHE A 68 10.58 -1.05 3.68
C PHE A 68 9.45 -1.75 4.42
N LYS A 69 8.92 -1.14 5.47
CA LYS A 69 7.75 -1.67 6.19
C LYS A 69 6.50 -1.66 5.31
N ALA A 70 6.30 -0.58 4.56
CA ALA A 70 5.18 -0.49 3.63
C ALA A 70 5.30 -1.53 2.52
N LEU A 71 6.51 -1.75 2.01
CA LEU A 71 6.78 -2.77 0.99
C LEU A 71 6.47 -4.17 1.51
N GLU A 72 6.93 -4.49 2.71
CA GLU A 72 6.67 -5.77 3.36
C GLU A 72 5.17 -6.00 3.57
N TRP A 73 4.46 -4.95 4.01
CA TRP A 73 3.02 -4.99 4.17
C TRP A 73 2.32 -5.25 2.84
N ALA A 74 2.75 -4.57 1.77
CA ALA A 74 2.18 -4.75 0.43
C ALA A 74 2.40 -6.17 -0.09
N GLU A 75 3.59 -6.74 0.13
CA GLU A 75 3.89 -8.12 -0.24
C GLU A 75 3.02 -9.11 0.52
N GLY A 76 2.79 -8.85 1.80
CA GLY A 76 1.89 -9.64 2.63
C GLY A 76 0.45 -9.60 2.13
N MET A 77 -0.03 -8.42 1.74
CA MET A 77 -1.35 -8.26 1.17
C MET A 77 -1.50 -8.99 -0.17
N GLU A 78 -0.45 -8.95 -1.01
CA GLU A 78 -0.44 -9.67 -2.29
C GLU A 78 -0.55 -11.19 -2.06
N ARG A 79 0.16 -11.72 -1.08
CA ARG A 79 0.06 -13.14 -0.72
C ARG A 79 -1.35 -13.50 -0.24
N GLN A 80 -1.95 -12.67 0.62
CA GLN A 80 -3.32 -12.88 1.09
C GLN A 80 -4.32 -12.85 -0.05
N LYS A 81 -4.16 -11.91 -0.97
CA LYS A 81 -5.01 -11.81 -2.16
C LYS A 81 -4.94 -13.10 -2.99
N ASN A 82 -3.73 -13.58 -3.23
CA ASN A 82 -3.52 -14.81 -4.00
C ASN A 82 -4.14 -16.02 -3.31
N ASP A 83 -4.02 -16.13 -2.00
CA ASP A 83 -4.62 -17.20 -1.21
C ASP A 83 -6.14 -17.15 -1.26
N LEU A 84 -6.74 -15.96 -1.16
CA LEU A 84 -8.18 -15.77 -1.27
C LEU A 84 -8.69 -16.12 -2.67
N GLU A 85 -7.95 -15.79 -3.70
CA GLU A 85 -8.31 -16.16 -5.09
C GLU A 85 -8.34 -17.68 -5.26
N LYS A 86 -7.35 -18.38 -4.71
CA LYS A 86 -7.32 -19.86 -4.73
C LYS A 86 -8.49 -20.46 -3.97
N GLU A 87 -8.79 -19.93 -2.80
CA GLU A 87 -9.91 -20.39 -1.99
C GLU A 87 -11.23 -20.15 -2.71
N THR A 88 -11.40 -18.96 -3.31
CA THR A 88 -12.59 -18.63 -4.08
C THR A 88 -12.78 -19.59 -5.26
N TYR A 89 -11.70 -19.90 -5.98
CA TYR A 89 -11.73 -20.85 -7.10
C TYR A 89 -12.18 -22.23 -6.60
N SER A 90 -11.59 -22.69 -5.51
CA SER A 90 -11.92 -24.00 -4.92
C SER A 90 -13.39 -24.08 -4.49
N LEU A 91 -13.89 -23.03 -3.84
CA LEU A 91 -15.29 -22.96 -3.39
C LEU A 91 -16.26 -22.94 -4.56
N LYS A 92 -15.94 -22.20 -5.62
CA LYS A 92 -16.77 -22.20 -6.84
C LYS A 92 -16.84 -23.58 -7.47
N HIS A 93 -15.72 -24.28 -7.51
CA HIS A 93 -15.66 -25.65 -8.04
C HIS A 93 -16.51 -26.60 -7.20
N GLU A 94 -16.43 -26.51 -5.88
CA GLU A 94 -17.26 -27.28 -4.95
C GLU A 94 -18.74 -27.00 -5.15
N LEU A 95 -19.09 -25.72 -5.32
CA LEU A 95 -20.47 -25.31 -5.52
C LEU A 95 -21.06 -25.93 -6.78
N VAL A 96 -20.34 -25.86 -7.90
CA VAL A 96 -20.76 -26.47 -9.16
C VAL A 96 -20.94 -27.98 -9.00
N SER A 97 -19.99 -28.65 -8.37
CA SER A 97 -20.06 -30.10 -8.11
C SER A 97 -21.28 -30.46 -7.28
N THR A 98 -21.57 -29.68 -6.25
CA THR A 98 -22.72 -29.90 -5.36
C THR A 98 -24.04 -29.67 -6.11
N GLN A 99 -24.10 -28.63 -6.93
CA GLN A 99 -25.29 -28.36 -7.76
C GLN A 99 -25.58 -29.49 -8.72
N MET A 100 -24.53 -30.05 -9.36
CA MET A 100 -24.69 -31.18 -10.28
C MET A 100 -25.21 -32.41 -9.54
N LYS A 101 -24.72 -32.69 -8.36
CA LYS A 101 -25.21 -33.82 -7.53
C LYS A 101 -26.65 -33.58 -7.10
N LEU A 102 -27.02 -32.36 -6.75
CA LEU A 102 -28.40 -32.04 -6.39
C LEU A 102 -29.35 -32.25 -7.57
N GLU A 103 -28.97 -31.79 -8.75
CA GLU A 103 -29.78 -31.96 -9.96
C GLU A 103 -29.97 -33.43 -10.29
N ALA A 104 -28.92 -34.23 -10.13
CA ALA A 104 -29.01 -35.67 -10.38
C ALA A 104 -29.97 -36.37 -9.41
N VAL A 105 -29.93 -35.97 -8.12
CA VAL A 105 -30.83 -36.53 -7.10
C VAL A 105 -32.27 -36.12 -7.37
N LEU A 106 -32.50 -34.85 -7.72
CA LEU A 106 -33.85 -34.37 -8.06
C LEU A 106 -34.44 -35.09 -9.27
N LYS A 107 -33.62 -35.31 -10.29
CA LYS A 107 -34.05 -36.04 -11.48
C LYS A 107 -34.43 -37.47 -11.15
N ASP A 108 -33.61 -38.15 -10.37
CA ASP A 108 -33.88 -39.51 -9.92
C ASP A 108 -35.17 -39.61 -9.14
N LEU A 109 -35.39 -38.64 -8.23
CA LEU A 109 -36.62 -38.56 -7.43
C LEU A 109 -37.84 -38.34 -8.31
N GLU A 110 -37.79 -37.48 -9.30
CA GLU A 110 -38.89 -37.26 -10.25
C GLU A 110 -39.23 -38.51 -11.03
N GLU A 111 -38.21 -39.24 -11.51
CA GLU A 111 -38.41 -40.49 -12.24
C GLU A 111 -39.10 -41.54 -11.37
N ARG A 112 -38.74 -41.63 -10.08
CA ARG A 112 -39.39 -42.58 -9.15
C ARG A 112 -40.84 -42.22 -8.86
N GLN A 113 -41.19 -40.96 -8.89
CA GLN A 113 -42.57 -40.51 -8.68
C GLN A 113 -43.46 -40.81 -9.88
N ARG A 114 -42.90 -40.99 -11.07
CA ARG A 114 -43.64 -41.31 -12.27
C ARG A 114 -44.00 -42.78 -12.41
N GLU A 115 -43.35 -43.63 -11.66
CA GLU A 115 -43.63 -45.08 -11.68
C GLU A 115 -44.97 -45.43 -11.00
#